data_ce3ebbdd09a24b5a7d21e152e74f9297
#
_entry.id   ce3ebbdd09a24b5a7d21e152e74f9297
#
_cell.length_a   1.000
_cell.length_b   1.000
_cell.length_c   1.000
_cell.angle_alpha   90.00
_cell.angle_beta   90.00
_cell.angle_gamma   90.00
#
_symmetry.space_group_name_H-M   'P 1'
#
loop_
_entity.id
_entity.type
_entity.pdbx_description
1 polymer ?
#
loop_
_entity_poly.entity_id
_entity_poly.type
_entity_poly.pdbx_seq_one_letter_code
_entity_poly.pdbx_strand_id
1 'polypeptide(L)'
;MPQPNPQQTRVMITHSLQEWREGDEGALARLTEGVYSELRRLAGGILAGHTPNQTVQPTMLVHELYFQLPRLQHFDWQHRAQFFGVAARMMRNILVDYARKRAAAKRGGSAEKVVVDPPSDDAALRIDVLLVNHVLDQFAVHYPRQARVVELRFFGGLTAEETAQVLTATGMESSLRTVERDWTFARAWLEHRIGAK
;
A
#
# COMPACT_ATOMS: atom_id res chain seq x y z
N MET A 1 27.72 -5.54 -9.89
CA MET A 1 27.26 -4.16 -9.98
C MET A 1 27.16 -3.61 -8.58
N PRO A 2 27.82 -2.48 -8.21
CA PRO A 2 27.66 -1.87 -6.90
C PRO A 2 26.21 -1.41 -6.76
N GLN A 3 25.59 -1.71 -5.62
CA GLN A 3 24.27 -1.23 -5.27
C GLN A 3 24.32 0.31 -5.14
N PRO A 4 23.40 1.06 -5.76
CA PRO A 4 23.40 2.50 -5.63
C PRO A 4 23.20 2.90 -4.17
N ASN A 5 23.90 3.95 -3.76
CA ASN A 5 23.79 4.52 -2.41
C ASN A 5 22.32 4.91 -2.15
N PRO A 6 21.72 4.54 -1.00
CA PRO A 6 20.31 4.85 -0.67
C PRO A 6 19.94 6.33 -0.83
N GLN A 7 20.87 7.25 -0.56
CA GLN A 7 20.62 8.68 -0.77
C GLN A 7 20.55 9.06 -2.25
N GLN A 8 21.42 8.49 -3.08
CA GLN A 8 21.39 8.72 -4.54
C GLN A 8 20.11 8.16 -5.15
N THR A 9 19.66 6.99 -4.73
CA THR A 9 18.39 6.40 -5.16
C THR A 9 17.21 7.30 -4.78
N ARG A 10 17.21 7.90 -3.59
CA ARG A 10 16.13 8.81 -3.14
C ARG A 10 16.03 10.06 -4.02
N VAL A 11 17.17 10.69 -4.34
CA VAL A 11 17.21 11.88 -5.20
C VAL A 11 16.74 11.54 -6.61
N MET A 12 17.21 10.42 -7.16
CA MET A 12 16.85 9.96 -8.50
C MET A 12 15.33 9.71 -8.61
N ILE A 13 14.71 9.06 -7.63
CA ILE A 13 13.26 8.80 -7.62
C ILE A 13 12.48 10.13 -7.62
N THR A 14 12.86 11.09 -6.78
CA THR A 14 12.18 12.39 -6.73
C THR A 14 12.29 13.13 -8.05
N HIS A 15 13.46 13.12 -8.68
CA HIS A 15 13.70 13.74 -9.99
C HIS A 15 12.86 13.08 -11.08
N SER A 16 12.85 11.74 -11.16
CA SER A 16 12.04 11.02 -12.14
C SER A 16 10.54 11.24 -11.97
N LEU A 17 10.06 11.46 -10.74
CA LEU A 17 8.66 11.82 -10.47
C LEU A 17 8.32 13.21 -11.03
N GLN A 18 9.23 14.18 -10.93
CA GLN A 18 9.07 15.53 -11.46
C GLN A 18 9.08 15.52 -12.99
N GLU A 19 10.05 14.85 -13.60
CA GLU A 19 10.14 14.69 -15.06
C GLU A 19 8.89 14.02 -15.63
N TRP A 20 8.40 12.98 -14.96
CA TRP A 20 7.17 12.31 -15.38
C TRP A 20 5.95 13.23 -15.32
N ARG A 21 5.83 14.04 -14.27
CA ARG A 21 4.78 15.06 -14.16
C ARG A 21 4.84 16.07 -15.30
N GLU A 22 6.05 16.44 -15.73
CA GLU A 22 6.31 17.38 -16.81
C GLU A 22 6.09 16.79 -18.22
N GLY A 23 5.77 15.48 -18.30
CA GLY A 23 5.40 14.80 -19.54
C GLY A 23 6.54 14.00 -20.19
N ASP A 24 7.67 13.79 -19.51
CA ASP A 24 8.70 12.88 -20.03
C ASP A 24 8.20 11.43 -19.98
N GLU A 25 7.91 10.86 -21.14
CA GLU A 25 7.45 9.46 -21.27
C GLU A 25 8.49 8.45 -20.78
N GLY A 26 9.79 8.74 -20.88
CA GLY A 26 10.88 7.90 -20.39
C GLY A 26 11.02 7.91 -18.87
N ALA A 27 10.55 8.96 -18.21
CA ALA A 27 10.68 9.11 -16.76
C ALA A 27 9.91 8.03 -15.97
N LEU A 28 8.75 7.60 -16.46
CA LEU A 28 7.99 6.51 -15.83
C LEU A 28 8.77 5.18 -15.87
N ALA A 29 9.48 4.89 -16.95
CA ALA A 29 10.30 3.68 -17.06
C ALA A 29 11.49 3.72 -16.07
N ARG A 30 12.19 4.86 -15.99
CA ARG A 30 13.30 5.07 -15.03
C ARG A 30 12.81 5.00 -13.57
N LEU A 31 11.67 5.62 -13.29
CA LEU A 31 11.03 5.56 -11.98
C LEU A 31 10.70 4.10 -11.63
N THR A 32 10.09 3.37 -12.56
CA THR A 32 9.74 1.96 -12.42
C THR A 32 10.93 1.11 -12.03
N GLU A 33 12.03 1.20 -12.76
CA GLU A 33 13.26 0.46 -12.46
C GLU A 33 13.80 0.82 -11.06
N GLY A 34 13.83 2.11 -10.72
CA GLY A 34 14.34 2.59 -9.45
C GLY A 34 13.49 2.19 -8.22
N VAL A 35 12.18 2.02 -8.38
CA VAL A 35 11.28 1.73 -7.25
C VAL A 35 10.81 0.27 -7.18
N TYR A 36 11.06 -0.55 -8.20
CA TYR A 36 10.50 -1.90 -8.29
C TYR A 36 10.80 -2.77 -7.07
N SER A 37 12.05 -2.82 -6.65
CA SER A 37 12.48 -3.62 -5.49
C SER A 37 11.80 -3.17 -4.20
N GLU A 38 11.62 -1.87 -4.03
CA GLU A 38 10.96 -1.27 -2.88
C GLU A 38 9.44 -1.52 -2.89
N LEU A 39 8.80 -1.35 -4.04
CA LEU A 39 7.38 -1.67 -4.22
C LEU A 39 7.11 -3.17 -4.00
N ARG A 40 8.00 -4.04 -4.47
CA ARG A 40 7.90 -5.48 -4.21
C ARG A 40 8.04 -5.82 -2.74
N ARG A 41 8.95 -5.15 -2.03
CA ARG A 41 9.11 -5.31 -0.57
C ARG A 41 7.86 -4.83 0.18
N LEU A 42 7.29 -3.69 -0.23
CA LEU A 42 6.03 -3.16 0.29
C LEU A 42 4.88 -4.16 0.09
N ALA A 43 4.69 -4.65 -1.13
CA ALA A 43 3.67 -5.64 -1.45
C ALA A 43 3.86 -6.91 -0.60
N GLY A 44 5.11 -7.34 -0.40
CA GLY A 44 5.44 -8.45 0.50
C GLY A 44 5.05 -8.18 1.95
N GLY A 45 5.28 -6.97 2.45
CA GLY A 45 4.87 -6.53 3.79
C GLY A 45 3.35 -6.52 3.97
N ILE A 46 2.61 -6.03 2.99
CA ILE A 46 1.14 -6.04 2.98
C ILE A 46 0.60 -7.48 3.03
N LEU A 47 1.30 -8.42 2.39
CA LEU A 47 0.91 -9.83 2.32
C LEU A 47 1.46 -10.68 3.49
N ALA A 48 2.47 -10.21 4.22
CA ALA A 48 3.17 -11.00 5.26
C ALA A 48 2.30 -11.34 6.48
N GLY A 49 1.24 -10.58 6.75
CA GLY A 49 0.25 -10.90 7.78
C GLY A 49 -0.78 -11.96 7.37
N HIS A 50 -0.64 -12.52 6.20
CA HIS A 50 -1.60 -13.42 5.57
C HIS A 50 -0.92 -14.75 5.30
N THR A 51 -1.63 -15.85 5.55
CA THR A 51 -1.14 -17.21 5.26
C THR A 51 -0.64 -17.30 3.81
N PRO A 52 0.53 -17.89 3.55
CA PRO A 52 1.11 -17.92 2.22
C PRO A 52 0.27 -18.81 1.29
N ASN A 53 -0.79 -18.24 0.73
CA ASN A 53 -1.52 -18.88 -0.33
C ASN A 53 -1.09 -18.27 -1.66
N GLN A 54 -0.68 -19.12 -2.59
CA GLN A 54 0.06 -18.81 -3.82
C GLN A 54 -0.71 -17.93 -4.83
N THR A 55 -1.94 -17.53 -4.53
CA THR A 55 -2.83 -16.87 -5.48
C THR A 55 -2.55 -15.36 -5.66
N VAL A 56 -2.05 -14.67 -4.62
CA VAL A 56 -1.68 -13.25 -4.71
C VAL A 56 -0.21 -13.11 -4.37
N GLN A 57 0.58 -12.82 -5.38
CA GLN A 57 2.02 -12.61 -5.21
C GLN A 57 2.36 -11.11 -5.14
N PRO A 58 3.44 -10.71 -4.43
CA PRO A 58 3.90 -9.32 -4.42
C PRO A 58 4.08 -8.71 -5.81
N THR A 59 4.56 -9.51 -6.76
CA THR A 59 4.74 -9.10 -8.16
C THR A 59 3.42 -8.75 -8.84
N MET A 60 2.33 -9.47 -8.54
CA MET A 60 1.00 -9.17 -9.08
C MET A 60 0.51 -7.80 -8.61
N LEU A 61 0.64 -7.48 -7.31
CA LEU A 61 0.25 -6.17 -6.78
C LEU A 61 1.06 -5.04 -7.41
N VAL A 62 2.34 -5.26 -7.65
CA VAL A 62 3.21 -4.27 -8.30
C VAL A 62 2.79 -4.07 -9.76
N HIS A 63 2.48 -5.14 -10.51
CA HIS A 63 2.02 -5.02 -11.90
C HIS A 63 0.67 -4.29 -11.99
N GLU A 64 -0.30 -4.64 -11.15
CA GLU A 64 -1.59 -3.94 -11.12
C GLU A 64 -1.43 -2.45 -10.76
N LEU A 65 -0.51 -2.14 -9.85
CA LEU A 65 -0.15 -0.76 -9.54
C LEU A 65 0.35 -0.03 -10.79
N TYR A 66 1.25 -0.64 -11.57
CA TYR A 66 1.79 -0.02 -12.79
C TYR A 66 0.72 0.36 -13.80
N PHE A 67 -0.30 -0.46 -14.00
CA PHE A 67 -1.43 -0.12 -14.87
C PHE A 67 -2.24 1.08 -14.39
N GLN A 68 -2.17 1.40 -13.10
CA GLN A 68 -2.89 2.53 -12.51
C GLN A 68 -2.04 3.81 -12.40
N LEU A 69 -0.71 3.71 -12.39
CA LEU A 69 0.19 4.86 -12.26
C LEU A 69 -0.04 5.97 -13.30
N PRO A 70 -0.30 5.69 -14.60
CA PRO A 70 -0.51 6.76 -15.58
C PRO A 70 -1.62 7.74 -15.22
N ARG A 71 -2.61 7.32 -14.42
CA ARG A 71 -3.67 8.20 -13.92
C ARG A 71 -3.17 9.27 -12.94
N LEU A 72 -1.97 9.10 -12.41
CA LEU A 72 -1.34 9.97 -11.42
C LEU A 72 -0.24 10.84 -12.03
N GLN A 73 -0.09 10.89 -13.37
CA GLN A 73 0.96 11.66 -14.04
C GLN A 73 0.97 13.13 -13.59
N HIS A 74 -0.19 13.76 -13.49
CA HIS A 74 -0.33 15.17 -13.12
C HIS A 74 -0.40 15.42 -11.60
N PHE A 75 -0.14 14.39 -10.79
CA PHE A 75 -0.11 14.56 -9.35
C PHE A 75 1.12 15.36 -8.93
N ASP A 76 0.97 16.27 -7.99
CA ASP A 76 2.06 17.11 -7.50
C ASP A 76 2.98 16.36 -6.53
N TRP A 77 3.96 15.68 -7.10
CA TRP A 77 4.93 14.89 -6.35
C TRP A 77 5.98 15.79 -5.71
N GLN A 78 5.90 16.00 -4.41
CA GLN A 78 6.88 16.79 -3.65
C GLN A 78 8.03 15.91 -3.14
N HIS A 79 7.74 14.64 -2.78
CA HIS A 79 8.71 13.75 -2.16
C HIS A 79 8.48 12.29 -2.56
N ARG A 80 9.59 11.54 -2.63
CA ARG A 80 9.57 10.09 -2.79
C ARG A 80 8.60 9.38 -1.82
N ALA A 81 8.61 9.78 -0.54
CA ALA A 81 7.75 9.19 0.50
C ALA A 81 6.26 9.35 0.18
N GLN A 82 5.85 10.45 -0.46
CA GLN A 82 4.49 10.67 -0.91
C GLN A 82 4.09 9.64 -1.99
N PHE A 83 4.98 9.35 -2.95
CA PHE A 83 4.75 8.31 -3.95
C PHE A 83 4.52 6.94 -3.30
N PHE A 84 5.37 6.52 -2.38
CA PHE A 84 5.21 5.23 -1.69
C PHE A 84 3.95 5.18 -0.83
N GLY A 85 3.56 6.28 -0.20
CA GLY A 85 2.30 6.37 0.54
C GLY A 85 1.06 6.22 -0.36
N VAL A 86 1.09 6.78 -1.57
CA VAL A 86 0.03 6.61 -2.57
C VAL A 86 0.05 5.19 -3.12
N ALA A 87 1.21 4.67 -3.48
CA ALA A 87 1.38 3.30 -3.99
C ALA A 87 0.85 2.26 -2.99
N ALA A 88 1.15 2.41 -1.71
CA ALA A 88 0.66 1.52 -0.66
C ALA A 88 -0.86 1.50 -0.55
N ARG A 89 -1.49 2.68 -0.60
CA ARG A 89 -2.95 2.81 -0.60
C ARG A 89 -3.57 2.14 -1.83
N MET A 90 -2.97 2.34 -3.00
CA MET A 90 -3.43 1.69 -4.24
C MET A 90 -3.31 0.17 -4.16
N MET A 91 -2.18 -0.36 -3.68
CA MET A 91 -1.99 -1.81 -3.46
C MET A 91 -3.02 -2.38 -2.49
N ARG A 92 -3.32 -1.68 -1.39
CA ARG A 92 -4.38 -2.08 -0.47
C ARG A 92 -5.73 -2.17 -1.19
N ASN A 93 -6.09 -1.15 -1.97
CA ASN A 93 -7.35 -1.13 -2.72
C ASN A 93 -7.43 -2.27 -3.74
N ILE A 94 -6.35 -2.53 -4.48
CA ILE A 94 -6.24 -3.66 -5.42
C ILE A 94 -6.51 -4.97 -4.69
N LEU A 95 -5.91 -5.17 -3.52
CA LEU A 95 -6.08 -6.39 -2.73
C LEU A 95 -7.52 -6.55 -2.23
N VAL A 96 -8.14 -5.47 -1.76
CA VAL A 96 -9.55 -5.45 -1.33
C VAL A 96 -10.48 -5.78 -2.50
N ASP A 97 -10.26 -5.18 -3.68
CA ASP A 97 -11.07 -5.45 -4.86
C ASP A 97 -10.91 -6.88 -5.34
N TYR A 98 -9.69 -7.41 -5.31
CA TYR A 98 -9.44 -8.82 -5.59
C TYR A 98 -10.22 -9.74 -4.62
N ALA A 99 -10.14 -9.46 -3.32
CA ALA A 99 -10.87 -10.23 -2.30
C ALA A 99 -12.40 -10.16 -2.49
N ARG A 100 -12.94 -8.98 -2.85
CA ARG A 100 -14.37 -8.78 -3.16
C ARG A 100 -14.81 -9.56 -4.40
N LYS A 101 -14.06 -9.46 -5.50
CA LYS A 101 -14.35 -10.19 -6.75
C LYS A 101 -14.39 -11.70 -6.51
N ARG A 102 -13.40 -12.22 -5.79
CA ARG A 102 -13.34 -13.64 -5.43
C ARG A 102 -14.49 -14.07 -4.52
N ALA A 103 -14.94 -13.20 -3.60
CA ALA A 103 -16.11 -13.43 -2.78
C ALA A 103 -17.41 -13.49 -3.59
N ALA A 104 -17.55 -12.63 -4.60
CA ALA A 104 -18.71 -12.60 -5.48
C ALA A 104 -18.77 -13.84 -6.38
N ALA A 105 -17.64 -14.23 -6.98
CA ALA A 105 -17.55 -15.41 -7.85
C ALA A 105 -17.96 -16.72 -7.12
N LYS A 106 -17.65 -16.83 -5.83
CA LYS A 106 -18.08 -17.98 -5.01
C LYS A 106 -19.59 -18.02 -4.70
N ARG A 107 -20.29 -16.88 -4.80
CA ARG A 107 -21.74 -16.77 -4.51
C ARG A 107 -22.63 -16.86 -5.76
N GLY A 108 -22.11 -16.57 -6.95
CA GLY A 108 -22.82 -16.61 -8.22
C GLY A 108 -22.51 -17.90 -8.99
N GLY A 109 -23.03 -19.02 -8.51
CA GLY A 109 -22.80 -20.32 -9.13
C GLY A 109 -23.55 -20.49 -10.45
N SER A 110 -22.93 -20.18 -11.56
CA SER A 110 -23.15 -20.77 -12.89
C SER A 110 -22.01 -20.29 -13.78
N ALA A 111 -20.83 -20.76 -13.51
CA ALA A 111 -19.73 -20.68 -14.46
C ALA A 111 -18.88 -21.93 -14.29
N GLU A 112 -18.48 -22.49 -15.42
CA GLU A 112 -17.59 -23.62 -15.59
C GLU A 112 -16.67 -23.86 -14.40
N LYS A 113 -16.68 -25.10 -13.91
CA LYS A 113 -15.71 -25.62 -12.95
C LYS A 113 -14.32 -25.45 -13.52
N VAL A 114 -13.74 -24.25 -13.36
CA VAL A 114 -12.31 -24.15 -13.23
C VAL A 114 -11.99 -24.91 -11.94
N VAL A 115 -11.36 -26.05 -12.09
CA VAL A 115 -10.84 -26.86 -10.99
C VAL A 115 -9.92 -25.96 -10.20
N VAL A 116 -10.45 -25.37 -9.16
CA VAL A 116 -9.69 -24.63 -8.15
C VAL A 116 -9.54 -25.61 -7.00
N ASP A 117 -8.29 -26.00 -6.76
CA ASP A 117 -7.85 -26.83 -5.65
C ASP A 117 -8.56 -26.52 -4.30
N PRO A 118 -8.51 -27.48 -3.36
CA PRO A 118 -9.41 -27.58 -2.21
C PRO A 118 -9.44 -26.36 -1.29
N PRO A 119 -10.44 -26.24 -0.41
CA PRO A 119 -10.69 -25.08 0.42
C PRO A 119 -9.73 -25.01 1.61
N SER A 120 -8.48 -24.67 1.33
CA SER A 120 -7.49 -24.37 2.36
C SER A 120 -7.26 -22.87 2.43
N ASP A 121 -7.18 -22.31 3.60
CA ASP A 121 -6.65 -21.00 4.02
C ASP A 121 -7.09 -19.70 3.29
N ASP A 122 -7.51 -19.76 2.04
CA ASP A 122 -7.93 -18.61 1.24
C ASP A 122 -9.16 -17.86 1.78
N ALA A 123 -10.02 -18.56 2.51
CA ALA A 123 -11.20 -17.95 3.14
C ALA A 123 -10.78 -17.10 4.35
N ALA A 124 -9.79 -17.57 5.11
CA ALA A 124 -9.22 -16.84 6.25
C ALA A 124 -8.52 -15.57 5.77
N LEU A 125 -7.64 -15.67 4.75
CA LEU A 125 -6.97 -14.53 4.14
C LEU A 125 -7.97 -13.44 3.69
N ARG A 126 -9.04 -13.85 3.04
CA ARG A 126 -10.06 -12.94 2.51
C ARG A 126 -10.84 -12.24 3.62
N ILE A 127 -11.16 -12.95 4.68
CA ILE A 127 -11.84 -12.38 5.85
C ILE A 127 -10.93 -11.38 6.52
N ASP A 128 -9.65 -11.68 6.68
CA ASP A 128 -8.69 -10.80 7.32
C ASP A 128 -8.49 -9.50 6.52
N VAL A 129 -8.29 -9.57 5.21
CA VAL A 129 -8.14 -8.37 4.37
C VAL A 129 -9.38 -7.49 4.41
N LEU A 130 -10.56 -8.07 4.26
CA LEU A 130 -11.82 -7.31 4.28
C LEU A 130 -12.13 -6.79 5.68
N LEU A 131 -11.83 -7.55 6.73
CA LEU A 131 -12.00 -7.14 8.11
C LEU A 131 -11.06 -5.96 8.44
N VAL A 132 -9.77 -6.10 8.14
CA VAL A 132 -8.78 -5.03 8.38
C VAL A 132 -9.15 -3.77 7.62
N ASN A 133 -9.57 -3.91 6.35
CA ASN A 133 -10.03 -2.76 5.57
C ASN A 133 -11.26 -2.10 6.22
N HIS A 134 -12.26 -2.87 6.59
CA HIS A 134 -13.48 -2.35 7.22
C HIS A 134 -13.18 -1.64 8.54
N VAL A 135 -12.36 -2.25 9.40
CA VAL A 135 -11.97 -1.67 10.69
C VAL A 135 -11.17 -0.38 10.49
N LEU A 136 -10.26 -0.36 9.49
CA LEU A 136 -9.47 0.84 9.19
C LEU A 136 -10.34 1.96 8.58
N ASP A 137 -11.33 1.63 7.76
CA ASP A 137 -12.27 2.61 7.22
C ASP A 137 -13.14 3.22 8.36
N GLN A 138 -13.61 2.42 9.33
CA GLN A 138 -14.28 2.92 10.52
C GLN A 138 -13.38 3.80 11.38
N PHE A 139 -12.12 3.39 11.56
CA PHE A 139 -11.12 4.16 12.29
C PHE A 139 -10.87 5.53 11.64
N ALA A 140 -10.79 5.57 10.32
CA ALA A 140 -10.55 6.80 9.56
C ALA A 140 -11.67 7.84 9.71
N VAL A 141 -12.92 7.43 9.96
CA VAL A 141 -14.04 8.35 10.21
C VAL A 141 -13.84 9.16 11.49
N HIS A 142 -13.31 8.52 12.53
CA HIS A 142 -13.14 9.17 13.85
C HIS A 142 -11.72 9.72 14.06
N TYR A 143 -10.71 9.11 13.42
CA TYR A 143 -9.29 9.38 13.61
C TYR A 143 -8.54 9.50 12.28
N PRO A 144 -8.89 10.46 11.40
CA PRO A 144 -8.38 10.53 10.03
C PRO A 144 -6.85 10.67 9.96
N ARG A 145 -6.24 11.47 10.87
CA ARG A 145 -4.77 11.61 10.90
C ARG A 145 -4.09 10.31 11.32
N GLN A 146 -4.57 9.64 12.35
CA GLN A 146 -4.03 8.37 12.83
C GLN A 146 -4.21 7.26 11.78
N ALA A 147 -5.34 7.23 11.09
CA ALA A 147 -5.56 6.31 9.98
C ALA A 147 -4.55 6.55 8.85
N ARG A 148 -4.23 7.83 8.56
CA ARG A 148 -3.20 8.16 7.58
C ARG A 148 -1.81 7.73 8.04
N VAL A 149 -1.49 7.83 9.33
CA VAL A 149 -0.25 7.28 9.90
C VAL A 149 -0.18 5.76 9.69
N VAL A 150 -1.29 5.04 9.90
CA VAL A 150 -1.35 3.58 9.63
C VAL A 150 -1.12 3.29 8.15
N GLU A 151 -1.77 4.00 7.26
CA GLU A 151 -1.57 3.83 5.81
C GLU A 151 -0.10 4.01 5.41
N LEU A 152 0.54 5.07 5.88
CA LEU A 152 1.92 5.40 5.51
C LEU A 152 2.93 4.43 6.14
N ARG A 153 2.77 4.08 7.42
CA ARG A 153 3.72 3.22 8.14
C ARG A 153 3.52 1.75 7.89
N PHE A 154 2.28 1.26 8.00
CA PHE A 154 1.99 -0.17 7.88
C PHE A 154 1.96 -0.61 6.41
N PHE A 155 1.18 0.09 5.59
CA PHE A 155 1.07 -0.25 4.17
C PHE A 155 2.18 0.39 3.33
N GLY A 156 2.60 1.62 3.65
CA GLY A 156 3.64 2.37 2.95
C GLY A 156 5.07 1.98 3.35
N GLY A 157 5.25 1.29 4.48
CA GLY A 157 6.58 0.95 4.99
C GLY A 157 7.47 2.16 5.28
N LEU A 158 6.86 3.35 5.47
CA LEU A 158 7.59 4.58 5.74
C LEU A 158 8.09 4.61 7.18
N THR A 159 9.24 5.23 7.40
CA THR A 159 9.71 5.57 8.74
C THR A 159 8.80 6.61 9.40
N ALA A 160 8.95 6.85 10.68
CA ALA A 160 8.20 7.90 11.37
C ALA A 160 8.56 9.29 10.86
N GLU A 161 9.83 9.53 10.50
CA GLU A 161 10.32 10.77 9.90
C GLU A 161 9.72 11.01 8.52
N GLU A 162 9.77 10.00 7.65
CA GLU A 162 9.18 10.08 6.30
C GLU A 162 7.66 10.30 6.39
N THR A 163 6.99 9.65 7.35
CA THR A 163 5.56 9.84 7.62
C THR A 163 5.25 11.28 8.04
N ALA A 164 6.05 11.86 8.94
CA ALA A 164 5.89 13.24 9.38
C ALA A 164 6.04 14.22 8.21
N GLN A 165 7.04 14.00 7.34
CA GLN A 165 7.25 14.81 6.13
C GLN A 165 6.04 14.76 5.19
N VAL A 166 5.50 13.56 4.91
CA VAL A 166 4.32 13.39 4.03
C VAL A 166 3.10 14.05 4.64
N LEU A 167 2.85 13.89 5.94
CA LEU A 167 1.71 14.50 6.62
C LEU A 167 1.80 16.02 6.56
N THR A 168 2.96 16.60 6.86
CA THR A 168 3.17 18.05 6.79
C THR A 168 2.98 18.59 5.37
N ALA A 169 3.53 17.91 4.36
CA ALA A 169 3.35 18.29 2.96
C ALA A 169 1.89 18.22 2.49
N THR A 170 1.04 17.43 3.15
CA THR A 170 -0.39 17.30 2.84
C THR A 170 -1.29 18.14 3.76
N GLY A 171 -0.72 19.12 4.48
CA GLY A 171 -1.46 20.04 5.35
C GLY A 171 -1.81 19.50 6.74
N MET A 172 -1.28 18.32 7.09
CA MET A 172 -1.44 17.73 8.43
C MET A 172 -0.14 17.90 9.22
N GLU A 173 0.16 19.12 9.66
CA GLU A 173 1.40 19.42 10.39
C GLU A 173 1.67 18.39 11.49
N SER A 174 2.80 17.70 11.40
CA SER A 174 3.13 16.57 12.26
C SER A 174 4.63 16.49 12.55
N SER A 175 4.97 16.44 13.84
CA SER A 175 6.32 16.11 14.29
C SER A 175 6.54 14.59 14.37
N LEU A 176 7.79 14.14 14.41
CA LEU A 176 8.18 12.75 14.66
C LEU A 176 7.45 12.20 15.92
N ARG A 177 7.50 12.94 17.04
CA ARG A 177 6.84 12.55 18.29
C ARG A 177 5.33 12.41 18.13
N THR A 178 4.71 13.27 17.34
CA THR A 178 3.27 13.18 17.06
C THR A 178 2.95 11.92 16.29
N VAL A 179 3.74 11.58 15.26
CA VAL A 179 3.57 10.36 14.47
C VAL A 179 3.75 9.09 15.32
N GLU A 180 4.74 9.06 16.19
CA GLU A 180 4.97 7.92 17.10
C GLU A 180 3.82 7.71 18.08
N ARG A 181 3.29 8.78 18.64
CA ARG A 181 2.11 8.73 19.53
C ARG A 181 0.87 8.27 18.78
N ASP A 182 0.63 8.81 17.60
CA ASP A 182 -0.50 8.45 16.76
C ASP A 182 -0.43 7.00 16.31
N TRP A 183 0.77 6.51 16.00
CA TRP A 183 1.02 5.10 15.67
C TRP A 183 0.74 4.16 16.84
N THR A 184 1.21 4.49 18.04
CA THR A 184 0.96 3.70 19.25
C THR A 184 -0.53 3.62 19.56
N PHE A 185 -1.24 4.75 19.48
CA PHE A 185 -2.68 4.81 19.67
C PHE A 185 -3.43 3.96 18.62
N ALA A 186 -3.08 4.12 17.34
CA ALA A 186 -3.74 3.40 16.26
C ALA A 186 -3.56 1.89 16.38
N ARG A 187 -2.34 1.42 16.71
CA ARG A 187 -2.08 0.00 16.95
C ARG A 187 -2.95 -0.57 18.06
N ALA A 188 -2.95 0.07 19.22
CA ALA A 188 -3.76 -0.39 20.36
C ALA A 188 -5.26 -0.45 20.03
N TRP A 189 -5.77 0.54 19.31
CA TRP A 189 -7.16 0.58 18.88
C TRP A 189 -7.51 -0.55 17.89
N LEU A 190 -6.65 -0.74 16.87
CA LEU A 190 -6.84 -1.78 15.86
C LEU A 190 -6.72 -3.18 16.46
N GLU A 191 -5.71 -3.43 17.31
CA GLU A 191 -5.51 -4.70 18.01
C GLU A 191 -6.75 -5.05 18.86
N HIS A 192 -7.30 -4.08 19.58
CA HIS A 192 -8.52 -4.28 20.37
C HIS A 192 -9.72 -4.64 19.48
N ARG A 193 -9.88 -3.99 18.34
CA ARG A 193 -11.04 -4.20 17.44
C ARG A 193 -10.94 -5.50 16.63
N ILE A 194 -9.74 -5.90 16.24
CA ILE A 194 -9.50 -7.10 15.45
C ILE A 194 -9.43 -8.34 16.37
N GLY A 195 -8.84 -8.19 17.56
CA GLY A 195 -8.68 -9.28 18.53
C GLY A 195 -9.90 -9.56 19.41
N ALA A 196 -10.93 -8.73 19.38
CA ALA A 196 -12.16 -8.86 20.18
C ALA A 196 -13.21 -9.80 19.54
N LYS A 197 -12.77 -10.79 18.73
CA LYS A 197 -13.63 -11.84 18.18
C LYS A 197 -13.30 -13.20 18.75
#